data_8d832368464d54be2044a7ee289afa71
#
_entry.id   8d832368464d54be2044a7ee289afa71
#
_cell.length_a   1.000
_cell.length_b   1.000
_cell.length_c   1.000
_cell.angle_alpha   90.00
_cell.angle_beta   90.00
_cell.angle_gamma   90.00
#
_symmetry.space_group_name_H-M   'P 1'
#
loop_
_entity.id
_entity.type
_entity.pdbx_description
1 polymer ?
#
loop_
_entity_poly.entity_id
_entity_poly.type
_entity_poly.pdbx_seq_one_letter_code
_entity_poly.pdbx_strand_id
1 'polypeptide(L)'
;MNPLREDRASDRLVVLRSNRLEAAGFQHAFSTAIGPDREIFDLAAPGSSPMGTDPATNEAFLRRFAREFGGNRPITTVTQVHSAGVAVAPAAPGTEADAIIVEDSGPIAAVRTADCVPILIGCPRTGLAAAVHAGWRGLVADVPGATINALRDRGAETDDLIAAIGPAIGIDAFEVGDDVVAALDAAGLATCLRRGPGRSHADLFEATVSRLRSAGLKQDRIDGHPLCTASDERFFSHRGASGRTGRHLAGIVGIGGFDESNRSVH
;
A
#
# COMPACT_ATOMS: atom_id res chain seq x y z
N MET A 1 -7.85 -15.45 -2.44
CA MET A 1 -7.72 -14.11 -1.80
C MET A 1 -9.02 -13.77 -1.10
N ASN A 2 -8.95 -13.20 0.11
CA ASN A 2 -10.14 -12.68 0.79
C ASN A 2 -10.28 -11.19 0.47
N PRO A 3 -11.52 -10.65 0.37
CA PRO A 3 -11.72 -9.22 0.23
C PRO A 3 -11.24 -8.47 1.47
N LEU A 4 -10.86 -7.20 1.27
CA LEU A 4 -10.64 -6.30 2.39
C LEU A 4 -11.98 -6.00 3.07
N ARG A 5 -11.95 -5.90 4.40
CA ARG A 5 -13.11 -5.53 5.21
C ARG A 5 -13.13 -4.01 5.42
N GLU A 6 -14.28 -3.40 5.19
CA GLU A 6 -14.52 -2.01 5.60
C GLU A 6 -14.69 -1.96 7.12
N ASP A 7 -13.93 -1.11 7.78
CA ASP A 7 -14.02 -0.83 9.18
C ASP A 7 -14.27 0.66 9.40
N ARG A 8 -15.21 0.97 10.30
CA ARG A 8 -15.50 2.33 10.73
C ARG A 8 -14.90 2.51 12.10
N ALA A 9 -13.82 3.22 12.16
CA ALA A 9 -13.21 3.59 13.41
C ALA A 9 -14.16 4.41 14.31
N SER A 10 -13.81 4.51 15.56
CA SER A 10 -14.63 5.09 16.63
C SER A 10 -15.21 6.49 16.35
N ASP A 11 -14.60 7.26 15.43
CA ASP A 11 -15.01 8.61 15.02
C ASP A 11 -15.44 8.68 13.57
N ARG A 12 -15.96 7.58 13.02
CA ARG A 12 -16.47 7.51 11.63
C ARG A 12 -15.40 7.63 10.54
N LEU A 13 -14.11 7.51 10.86
CA LEU A 13 -13.08 7.30 9.84
C LEU A 13 -13.34 5.94 9.17
N VAL A 14 -13.51 5.96 7.86
CA VAL A 14 -13.71 4.74 7.08
C VAL A 14 -12.36 4.27 6.56
N VAL A 15 -11.94 3.08 6.99
CA VAL A 15 -10.71 2.41 6.54
C VAL A 15 -11.01 0.99 6.06
N LEU A 16 -10.09 0.45 5.26
CA LEU A 16 -10.13 -0.95 4.84
C LEU A 16 -9.01 -1.72 5.54
N ARG A 17 -9.31 -2.97 5.91
CA ARG A 17 -8.37 -3.86 6.62
C ARG A 17 -8.35 -5.26 6.00
N SER A 18 -7.20 -5.91 6.09
CA SER A 18 -7.02 -7.32 5.75
C SER A 18 -7.29 -8.18 6.99
N ASN A 19 -8.19 -9.14 6.86
CA ASN A 19 -8.47 -10.07 7.94
C ASN A 19 -7.25 -10.93 8.31
N ARG A 20 -6.37 -11.24 7.35
CA ARG A 20 -5.17 -12.04 7.59
C ARG A 20 -4.10 -11.27 8.35
N LEU A 21 -3.82 -10.02 7.94
CA LEU A 21 -2.87 -9.18 8.65
C LEU A 21 -3.35 -8.89 10.07
N GLU A 22 -4.66 -8.63 10.25
CA GLU A 22 -5.25 -8.42 11.58
C GLU A 22 -5.15 -9.67 12.45
N ALA A 23 -5.51 -10.84 11.93
CA ALA A 23 -5.40 -12.12 12.63
C ALA A 23 -3.95 -12.49 12.99
N ALA A 24 -2.99 -12.00 12.20
CA ALA A 24 -1.56 -12.14 12.47
C ALA A 24 -1.00 -11.09 13.45
N GLY A 25 -1.84 -10.19 13.97
CA GLY A 25 -1.46 -9.18 14.97
C GLY A 25 -0.98 -7.84 14.40
N PHE A 26 -0.96 -7.66 13.08
CA PHE A 26 -0.52 -6.41 12.47
C PHE A 26 -1.60 -5.33 12.53
N GLN A 27 -1.29 -4.21 13.16
CA GLN A 27 -2.08 -3.00 13.03
C GLN A 27 -1.81 -2.38 11.66
N HIS A 28 -2.85 -2.21 10.86
CA HIS A 28 -2.73 -1.71 9.49
C HIS A 28 -4.04 -1.07 9.05
N ALA A 29 -3.97 -0.19 8.06
CA ALA A 29 -5.14 0.41 7.43
C ALA A 29 -4.84 0.93 6.04
N PHE A 30 -5.82 0.84 5.15
CA PHE A 30 -5.92 1.62 3.93
C PHE A 30 -6.99 2.69 4.15
N SER A 31 -6.64 3.98 4.03
CA SER A 31 -7.61 5.05 4.19
C SER A 31 -8.57 5.12 3.00
N THR A 32 -9.72 5.71 3.25
CA THR A 32 -10.60 6.22 2.19
C THR A 32 -10.49 7.76 2.11
N ALA A 33 -11.22 8.39 1.20
CA ALA A 33 -11.37 9.83 1.12
C ALA A 33 -12.40 10.38 2.14
N ILE A 34 -13.01 9.49 2.94
CA ILE A 34 -14.09 9.81 3.86
C ILE A 34 -13.53 9.88 5.28
N GLY A 35 -13.42 11.08 5.79
CA GLY A 35 -13.05 11.34 7.18
C GLY A 35 -14.25 11.38 8.14
N PRO A 36 -13.98 11.78 9.39
CA PRO A 36 -15.03 12.07 10.37
C PRO A 36 -16.08 13.04 9.78
N ASP A 37 -17.34 12.85 10.16
CA ASP A 37 -18.46 13.68 9.70
C ASP A 37 -18.60 13.80 8.16
N ARG A 38 -18.03 12.85 7.41
CA ARG A 38 -17.99 12.80 5.95
C ARG A 38 -17.19 13.94 5.30
N GLU A 39 -16.30 14.56 6.04
CA GLU A 39 -15.35 15.50 5.46
C GLU A 39 -14.38 14.82 4.50
N ILE A 40 -13.81 15.60 3.58
CA ILE A 40 -12.78 15.11 2.66
C ILE A 40 -11.49 14.90 3.45
N PHE A 41 -11.01 13.63 3.50
CA PHE A 41 -9.90 13.20 4.33
C PHE A 41 -8.61 13.03 3.52
N ASP A 42 -8.01 14.16 3.12
CA ASP A 42 -6.78 14.20 2.34
C ASP A 42 -5.54 13.98 3.21
N LEU A 43 -4.84 12.88 2.99
CA LEU A 43 -3.62 12.47 3.70
C LEU A 43 -2.33 12.80 2.91
N ALA A 44 -2.37 13.82 2.06
CA ALA A 44 -1.17 14.39 1.46
C ALA A 44 -0.19 14.85 2.54
N ALA A 45 1.10 14.93 2.21
CA ALA A 45 2.06 15.54 3.13
C ALA A 45 1.73 17.03 3.31
N PRO A 46 1.93 17.59 4.51
CA PRO A 46 1.64 18.99 4.77
C PRO A 46 2.33 19.90 3.75
N GLY A 47 1.57 20.81 3.15
CA GLY A 47 2.06 21.72 2.10
C GLY A 47 2.22 21.11 0.71
N SER A 48 1.85 19.84 0.51
CA SER A 48 1.96 19.15 -0.79
C SER A 48 0.64 18.67 -1.37
N SER A 49 -0.50 19.08 -0.81
CA SER A 49 -1.83 18.65 -1.30
C SER A 49 -2.12 19.23 -2.68
N PRO A 50 -2.32 18.38 -3.71
CA PRO A 50 -2.68 18.86 -5.05
C PRO A 50 -4.08 19.49 -5.11
N MET A 51 -4.95 19.22 -4.13
CA MET A 51 -6.28 19.84 -4.03
C MET A 51 -6.29 21.10 -3.17
N GLY A 52 -5.14 21.48 -2.57
CA GLY A 52 -5.00 22.72 -1.83
C GLY A 52 -5.44 22.65 -0.36
N THR A 53 -5.54 21.45 0.21
CA THR A 53 -5.75 21.29 1.66
C THR A 53 -4.63 21.99 2.42
N ASP A 54 -4.96 22.83 3.39
CA ASP A 54 -3.96 23.57 4.14
C ASP A 54 -3.05 22.63 4.97
N PRO A 55 -1.79 23.01 5.22
CA PRO A 55 -0.82 22.13 5.90
C PRO A 55 -1.25 21.68 7.30
N ALA A 56 -1.92 22.55 8.07
CA ALA A 56 -2.32 22.24 9.44
C ALA A 56 -3.47 21.20 9.44
N THR A 57 -4.39 21.30 8.48
CA THR A 57 -5.45 20.30 8.26
C THR A 57 -4.85 18.96 7.86
N ASN A 58 -3.92 18.91 6.89
CA ASN A 58 -3.23 17.66 6.53
C ASN A 58 -2.54 17.03 7.74
N GLU A 59 -1.86 17.84 8.56
CA GLU A 59 -1.21 17.35 9.76
C GLU A 59 -2.20 16.79 10.79
N ALA A 60 -3.34 17.46 10.97
CA ALA A 60 -4.42 16.97 11.84
C ALA A 60 -4.98 15.62 11.32
N PHE A 61 -5.17 15.48 10.01
CA PHE A 61 -5.61 14.23 9.38
C PHE A 61 -4.60 13.11 9.54
N LEU A 62 -3.30 13.39 9.36
CA LEU A 62 -2.24 12.41 9.59
C LEU A 62 -2.22 11.95 11.06
N ARG A 63 -2.33 12.88 12.03
CA ARG A 63 -2.46 12.51 13.45
C ARG A 63 -3.70 11.67 13.72
N ARG A 64 -4.82 11.99 13.05
CA ARG A 64 -6.05 11.24 13.17
C ARG A 64 -5.89 9.82 12.63
N PHE A 65 -5.32 9.66 11.44
CA PHE A 65 -5.02 8.36 10.86
C PHE A 65 -4.08 7.54 11.76
N ALA A 66 -3.05 8.15 12.35
CA ALA A 66 -2.12 7.47 13.24
C ALA A 66 -2.79 6.86 14.48
N ARG A 67 -3.90 7.44 14.98
CA ARG A 67 -4.66 6.89 16.12
C ARG A 67 -5.28 5.52 15.82
N GLU A 68 -5.54 5.19 14.56
CA GLU A 68 -6.02 3.87 14.15
C GLU A 68 -5.02 2.74 14.43
N PHE A 69 -3.77 3.10 14.74
CA PHE A 69 -2.67 2.18 15.05
C PHE A 69 -2.32 2.14 16.55
N GLY A 70 -3.25 2.54 17.42
CA GLY A 70 -3.10 2.42 18.85
C GLY A 70 -2.07 3.38 19.46
N GLY A 71 -2.23 4.68 19.28
CA GLY A 71 -1.45 5.71 19.97
C GLY A 71 -0.82 6.76 19.04
N ASN A 72 0.08 7.57 19.60
CA ASN A 72 0.81 8.62 18.87
C ASN A 72 2.08 8.07 18.21
N ARG A 73 1.92 7.10 17.29
CA ARG A 73 3.05 6.57 16.53
C ARG A 73 3.45 7.53 15.42
N PRO A 74 4.74 7.78 15.20
CA PRO A 74 5.17 8.57 14.06
C PRO A 74 4.87 7.82 12.76
N ILE A 75 4.39 8.55 11.75
CA ILE A 75 4.25 8.01 10.40
C ILE A 75 5.57 8.22 9.69
N THR A 76 6.18 7.15 9.18
CA THR A 76 7.38 7.21 8.35
C THR A 76 7.01 6.92 6.90
N THR A 77 7.47 7.78 6.01
CA THR A 77 7.25 7.71 4.56
C THR A 77 8.54 7.98 3.82
N VAL A 78 8.56 7.66 2.55
CA VAL A 78 9.66 7.94 1.62
C VAL A 78 9.21 8.92 0.53
N THR A 79 10.16 9.50 -0.20
CA THR A 79 9.88 10.22 -1.45
C THR A 79 9.64 9.22 -2.56
N GLN A 80 8.37 9.01 -2.92
CA GLN A 80 7.96 8.04 -3.92
C GLN A 80 8.30 8.53 -5.34
N VAL A 81 9.12 7.78 -6.06
CA VAL A 81 9.67 8.13 -7.38
C VAL A 81 9.31 7.11 -8.46
N HIS A 82 8.40 6.18 -8.16
CA HIS A 82 7.95 5.09 -9.04
C HIS A 82 9.08 4.14 -9.44
N SER A 83 9.98 3.83 -8.52
CA SER A 83 11.12 2.92 -8.65
C SER A 83 10.84 1.54 -8.03
N ALA A 84 11.88 0.71 -7.93
CA ALA A 84 11.92 -0.50 -7.10
C ALA A 84 12.72 -0.29 -5.81
N GLY A 85 13.03 0.95 -5.44
CA GLY A 85 13.78 1.27 -4.24
C GLY A 85 13.02 0.88 -2.97
N VAL A 86 13.75 0.29 -2.01
CA VAL A 86 13.25 -0.13 -0.70
C VAL A 86 14.08 0.55 0.38
N ALA A 87 13.43 1.29 1.26
CA ALA A 87 14.05 1.89 2.43
C ALA A 87 13.71 1.09 3.70
N VAL A 88 14.51 1.29 4.75
CA VAL A 88 14.25 0.77 6.10
C VAL A 88 14.12 1.93 7.06
N ALA A 89 13.11 1.88 7.93
CA ALA A 89 12.92 2.89 8.96
C ALA A 89 13.95 2.73 10.10
N PRO A 90 14.44 3.84 10.68
CA PRO A 90 14.14 5.22 10.30
C PRO A 90 14.85 5.62 9.02
N ALA A 91 14.10 6.18 8.05
CA ALA A 91 14.68 6.71 6.82
C ALA A 91 14.96 8.21 6.95
N ALA A 92 16.06 8.66 6.36
CA ALA A 92 16.39 10.09 6.33
C ALA A 92 15.33 10.88 5.54
N PRO A 93 15.02 12.13 5.92
CA PRO A 93 14.14 12.99 5.14
C PRO A 93 14.59 13.08 3.68
N GLY A 94 13.66 12.91 2.75
CA GLY A 94 13.96 12.94 1.31
C GLY A 94 14.52 11.64 0.73
N THR A 95 14.61 10.55 1.50
CA THR A 95 15.00 9.23 0.96
C THR A 95 14.07 8.84 -0.18
N GLU A 96 14.62 8.66 -1.38
CA GLU A 96 13.90 8.21 -2.56
C GLU A 96 13.75 6.68 -2.53
N ALA A 97 12.49 6.23 -2.50
CA ALA A 97 12.12 4.82 -2.56
C ALA A 97 10.61 4.70 -2.83
N ASP A 98 10.15 3.49 -3.12
CA ASP A 98 8.71 3.21 -3.27
C ASP A 98 8.22 2.14 -2.31
N ALA A 99 9.09 1.64 -1.45
CA ALA A 99 8.74 0.79 -0.32
C ALA A 99 9.50 1.21 0.94
N ILE A 100 8.90 0.96 2.10
CA ILE A 100 9.54 1.18 3.40
C ILE A 100 9.23 0.02 4.34
N ILE A 101 10.28 -0.51 4.98
CA ILE A 101 10.23 -1.60 5.95
C ILE A 101 10.35 -1.01 7.36
N VAL A 102 9.60 -1.56 8.30
CA VAL A 102 9.75 -1.36 9.76
C VAL A 102 10.08 -2.70 10.40
N GLU A 103 11.01 -2.67 11.36
CA GLU A 103 11.54 -3.89 12.03
C GLU A 103 10.93 -4.09 13.43
N ASP A 104 10.23 -3.09 13.93
CA ASP A 104 9.64 -3.11 15.27
C ASP A 104 8.24 -2.47 15.30
N SER A 105 7.66 -2.42 16.49
CA SER A 105 6.35 -1.82 16.75
C SER A 105 6.38 -0.29 16.90
N GLY A 106 7.47 0.38 16.54
CA GLY A 106 7.66 1.82 16.71
C GLY A 106 6.84 2.65 15.72
N PRO A 107 7.39 2.95 14.54
CA PRO A 107 6.73 3.81 13.55
C PRO A 107 5.70 3.07 12.72
N ILE A 108 4.81 3.83 12.07
CA ILE A 108 3.92 3.35 11.02
C ILE A 108 4.67 3.47 9.69
N ALA A 109 5.00 2.35 9.04
CA ALA A 109 5.43 2.37 7.65
C ALA A 109 4.25 2.75 6.76
N ALA A 110 4.37 3.78 5.93
CA ALA A 110 3.25 4.22 5.11
C ALA A 110 3.66 4.71 3.71
N VAL A 111 2.74 4.52 2.75
CA VAL A 111 2.83 5.04 1.39
C VAL A 111 1.58 5.80 1.02
N ARG A 112 1.72 6.81 0.15
CA ARG A 112 0.63 7.62 -0.38
C ARG A 112 0.24 7.16 -1.77
N THR A 113 -1.07 7.10 -2.02
CA THR A 113 -1.59 6.72 -3.34
C THR A 113 -2.77 7.60 -3.75
N ALA A 114 -3.00 7.68 -5.05
CA ALA A 114 -4.22 8.05 -5.72
C ALA A 114 -4.10 7.41 -7.11
N ASP A 115 -4.65 6.21 -7.27
CA ASP A 115 -4.62 5.29 -8.40
C ASP A 115 -3.53 4.21 -8.37
N CYS A 116 -2.28 4.51 -7.97
CA CYS A 116 -1.26 3.46 -7.81
C CYS A 116 -1.65 2.47 -6.72
N VAL A 117 -1.18 1.24 -6.82
CA VAL A 117 -1.51 0.16 -5.89
C VAL A 117 -0.73 0.31 -4.58
N PRO A 118 -1.37 0.45 -3.41
CA PRO A 118 -0.72 0.28 -2.13
C PRO A 118 -0.71 -1.20 -1.74
N ILE A 119 0.43 -1.70 -1.26
CA ILE A 119 0.56 -3.06 -0.76
C ILE A 119 1.11 -3.00 0.67
N LEU A 120 0.51 -3.74 1.58
CA LEU A 120 1.00 -3.91 2.95
C LEU A 120 1.45 -5.36 3.11
N ILE A 121 2.66 -5.57 3.62
CA ILE A 121 3.25 -6.90 3.81
C ILE A 121 3.66 -7.05 5.27
N GLY A 122 3.34 -8.19 5.89
CA GLY A 122 3.75 -8.52 7.25
C GLY A 122 4.31 -9.93 7.33
N CYS A 123 5.32 -10.14 8.18
CA CYS A 123 5.89 -11.44 8.53
C CYS A 123 5.64 -11.74 10.01
N PRO A 124 4.64 -12.59 10.37
CA PRO A 124 4.33 -12.87 11.78
C PRO A 124 5.49 -13.45 12.57
N ARG A 125 6.38 -14.22 11.91
CA ARG A 125 7.51 -14.88 12.58
C ARG A 125 8.58 -13.90 13.02
N THR A 126 8.89 -12.89 12.19
CA THR A 126 9.96 -11.92 12.49
C THR A 126 9.43 -10.61 13.04
N GLY A 127 8.13 -10.34 12.90
CA GLY A 127 7.52 -9.05 13.25
C GLY A 127 7.74 -7.95 12.20
N LEU A 128 8.50 -8.21 11.14
CA LEU A 128 8.78 -7.26 10.07
C LEU A 128 7.49 -6.87 9.33
N ALA A 129 7.39 -5.60 8.97
CA ALA A 129 6.31 -5.11 8.13
C ALA A 129 6.80 -4.13 7.07
N ALA A 130 6.09 -4.05 5.95
CA ALA A 130 6.43 -3.14 4.85
C ALA A 130 5.17 -2.50 4.25
N ALA A 131 5.30 -1.24 3.83
CA ALA A 131 4.35 -0.55 2.98
C ALA A 131 5.00 -0.27 1.61
N VAL A 132 4.28 -0.58 0.52
CA VAL A 132 4.79 -0.52 -0.85
C VAL A 132 3.85 0.30 -1.72
N HIS A 133 4.40 1.23 -2.48
CA HIS A 133 3.74 1.98 -3.53
C HIS A 133 4.08 1.37 -4.89
N ALA A 134 3.08 0.83 -5.58
CA ALA A 134 3.27 0.15 -6.85
C ALA A 134 2.43 0.80 -7.96
N GLY A 135 2.97 1.83 -8.60
CA GLY A 135 2.50 2.30 -9.89
C GLY A 135 2.98 1.37 -11.02
N TRP A 136 2.52 1.58 -12.27
CA TRP A 136 2.91 0.73 -13.38
C TRP A 136 4.45 0.65 -13.58
N ARG A 137 5.19 1.76 -13.38
CA ARG A 137 6.65 1.76 -13.44
C ARG A 137 7.28 0.92 -12.33
N GLY A 138 6.77 1.02 -11.10
CA GLY A 138 7.20 0.21 -9.97
C GLY A 138 6.92 -1.28 -10.19
N LEU A 139 5.78 -1.62 -10.81
CA LEU A 139 5.45 -3.00 -11.17
C LEU A 139 6.35 -3.54 -12.30
N VAL A 140 6.68 -2.72 -13.30
CA VAL A 140 7.67 -3.07 -14.33
C VAL A 140 9.03 -3.32 -13.69
N ALA A 141 9.47 -2.45 -12.78
CA ALA A 141 10.73 -2.57 -12.03
C ALA A 141 10.71 -3.61 -10.90
N ASP A 142 9.56 -4.23 -10.65
CA ASP A 142 9.33 -5.27 -9.63
C ASP A 142 9.55 -4.80 -8.19
N VAL A 143 8.99 -3.65 -7.81
CA VAL A 143 9.04 -3.18 -6.40
C VAL A 143 8.47 -4.18 -5.39
N PRO A 144 7.40 -4.99 -5.68
CA PRO A 144 6.97 -6.03 -4.76
C PRO A 144 8.03 -7.11 -4.52
N GLY A 145 8.67 -7.60 -5.58
CA GLY A 145 9.75 -8.59 -5.48
C GLY A 145 10.97 -8.04 -4.74
N ALA A 146 11.38 -6.81 -5.05
CA ALA A 146 12.46 -6.13 -4.34
C ALA A 146 12.17 -6.00 -2.82
N THR A 147 10.92 -5.68 -2.45
CA THR A 147 10.51 -5.60 -1.03
C THR A 147 10.56 -6.96 -0.35
N ILE A 148 10.06 -8.02 -1.01
CA ILE A 148 10.12 -9.38 -0.48
C ILE A 148 11.56 -9.84 -0.26
N ASN A 149 12.46 -9.57 -1.22
CA ASN A 149 13.88 -9.86 -1.07
C ASN A 149 14.49 -9.10 0.12
N ALA A 150 14.20 -7.81 0.26
CA ALA A 150 14.67 -7.01 1.38
C ALA A 150 14.15 -7.49 2.75
N LEU A 151 12.94 -8.04 2.81
CA LEU A 151 12.40 -8.72 4.01
C LEU A 151 13.13 -10.04 4.27
N ARG A 152 13.42 -10.82 3.22
CA ARG A 152 14.19 -12.08 3.33
C ARG A 152 15.61 -11.85 3.83
N ASP A 153 16.28 -10.81 3.35
CA ASP A 153 17.62 -10.42 3.83
C ASP A 153 17.63 -10.07 5.33
N ARG A 154 16.43 -9.83 5.91
CA ARG A 154 16.18 -9.56 7.33
C ARG A 154 15.59 -10.77 8.08
N GLY A 155 15.69 -11.94 7.49
CA GLY A 155 15.31 -13.20 8.13
C GLY A 155 13.85 -13.60 7.92
N ALA A 156 13.04 -12.90 7.10
CA ALA A 156 11.72 -13.39 6.75
C ALA A 156 11.81 -14.56 5.78
N GLU A 157 10.95 -15.55 5.97
CA GLU A 157 10.74 -16.61 4.98
C GLU A 157 9.49 -16.27 4.14
N THR A 158 9.54 -16.53 2.84
CA THR A 158 8.44 -16.16 1.93
C THR A 158 7.12 -16.84 2.31
N ASP A 159 7.16 -18.06 2.82
CA ASP A 159 5.99 -18.81 3.28
C ASP A 159 5.32 -18.19 4.52
N ASP A 160 6.05 -17.39 5.28
CA ASP A 160 5.52 -16.68 6.46
C ASP A 160 4.90 -15.32 6.10
N LEU A 161 5.17 -14.79 4.90
CA LEU A 161 4.67 -13.48 4.50
C LEU A 161 3.16 -13.50 4.23
N ILE A 162 2.52 -12.41 4.63
CA ILE A 162 1.13 -12.09 4.32
C ILE A 162 1.12 -10.75 3.61
N ALA A 163 0.44 -10.65 2.48
CA ALA A 163 0.27 -9.40 1.74
C ALA A 163 -1.19 -8.99 1.68
N ALA A 164 -1.45 -7.69 1.72
CA ALA A 164 -2.75 -7.10 1.44
C ALA A 164 -2.61 -6.04 0.34
N ILE A 165 -3.45 -6.12 -0.68
CA ILE A 165 -3.49 -5.19 -1.81
C ILE A 165 -4.66 -4.24 -1.59
N GLY A 166 -4.39 -2.94 -1.50
CA GLY A 166 -5.41 -1.91 -1.29
C GLY A 166 -6.03 -1.38 -2.59
N PRO A 167 -6.93 -0.38 -2.46
CA PRO A 167 -7.60 0.24 -3.60
C PRO A 167 -6.64 0.89 -4.59
N ALA A 168 -6.90 0.67 -5.88
CA ALA A 168 -6.12 1.21 -6.98
C ALA A 168 -7.02 1.48 -8.19
N ILE A 169 -6.49 2.11 -9.23
CA ILE A 169 -7.25 2.29 -10.47
C ILE A 169 -7.54 0.93 -11.12
N GLY A 170 -8.80 0.68 -11.43
CA GLY A 170 -9.23 -0.56 -12.08
C GLY A 170 -8.95 -0.57 -13.59
N ILE A 171 -8.91 -1.76 -14.16
CA ILE A 171 -8.60 -1.96 -15.59
C ILE A 171 -9.50 -1.16 -16.52
N ASP A 172 -10.78 -0.99 -16.19
CA ASP A 172 -11.73 -0.24 -17.05
C ASP A 172 -11.43 1.25 -17.14
N ALA A 173 -10.78 1.80 -16.11
CA ALA A 173 -10.43 3.20 -16.01
C ALA A 173 -8.96 3.49 -16.35
N PHE A 174 -8.10 2.47 -16.38
CA PHE A 174 -6.67 2.65 -16.61
C PHE A 174 -6.29 2.40 -18.08
N GLU A 175 -6.71 3.30 -18.94
CA GLU A 175 -6.28 3.39 -20.33
C GLU A 175 -4.80 3.79 -20.41
N VAL A 176 -4.01 3.10 -21.25
CA VAL A 176 -2.56 3.25 -21.36
C VAL A 176 -2.11 3.39 -22.80
N GLY A 177 -0.98 4.08 -23.01
CA GLY A 177 -0.32 4.22 -24.30
C GLY A 177 0.56 3.02 -24.63
N ASP A 178 1.06 3.02 -25.89
CA ASP A 178 1.90 1.94 -26.41
C ASP A 178 3.23 1.79 -25.67
N ASP A 179 3.76 2.86 -25.10
CA ASP A 179 4.95 2.87 -24.25
C ASP A 179 4.74 2.04 -22.98
N VAL A 180 3.59 2.18 -22.34
CA VAL A 180 3.24 1.39 -21.14
C VAL A 180 2.97 -0.07 -21.52
N VAL A 181 2.29 -0.30 -22.64
CA VAL A 181 2.06 -1.65 -23.19
C VAL A 181 3.38 -2.37 -23.42
N ALA A 182 4.31 -1.74 -24.13
CA ALA A 182 5.63 -2.31 -24.41
C ALA A 182 6.44 -2.60 -23.14
N ALA A 183 6.38 -1.69 -22.16
CA ALA A 183 7.08 -1.87 -20.90
C ALA A 183 6.52 -3.06 -20.07
N LEU A 184 5.19 -3.20 -20.00
CA LEU A 184 4.54 -4.31 -19.30
C LEU A 184 4.79 -5.64 -20.02
N ASP A 185 4.79 -5.67 -21.36
CA ASP A 185 5.16 -6.86 -22.15
C ASP A 185 6.59 -7.29 -21.85
N ALA A 186 7.54 -6.37 -21.95
CA ALA A 186 8.95 -6.64 -21.69
C ALA A 186 9.20 -7.13 -20.25
N ALA A 187 8.36 -6.70 -19.30
CA ALA A 187 8.43 -7.11 -17.90
C ALA A 187 7.71 -8.45 -17.60
N GLY A 188 7.16 -9.14 -18.63
CA GLY A 188 6.43 -10.40 -18.45
C GLY A 188 5.03 -10.25 -17.88
N LEU A 189 4.45 -9.04 -17.97
CA LEU A 189 3.11 -8.71 -17.47
C LEU A 189 2.06 -8.58 -18.60
N ALA A 190 2.31 -9.19 -19.75
CA ALA A 190 1.42 -9.15 -20.92
C ALA A 190 -0.02 -9.59 -20.61
N THR A 191 -0.20 -10.55 -19.70
CA THR A 191 -1.51 -11.07 -19.29
C THR A 191 -2.34 -10.06 -18.50
N CYS A 192 -1.71 -9.01 -17.98
CA CYS A 192 -2.38 -7.91 -17.28
C CYS A 192 -2.87 -6.81 -18.23
N LEU A 193 -2.73 -7.01 -19.54
CA LEU A 193 -3.17 -6.07 -20.56
C LEU A 193 -4.46 -6.54 -21.24
N ARG A 194 -5.44 -5.66 -21.32
CA ARG A 194 -6.60 -5.81 -22.18
C ARG A 194 -6.39 -4.97 -23.44
N ARG A 195 -6.11 -5.65 -24.55
CA ARG A 195 -5.95 -5.03 -25.86
C ARG A 195 -7.26 -5.04 -26.63
N GLY A 196 -7.54 -3.99 -27.38
CA GLY A 196 -8.76 -3.85 -28.17
C GLY A 196 -8.55 -2.94 -29.38
N PRO A 197 -9.59 -2.70 -30.19
CA PRO A 197 -9.51 -1.81 -31.36
C PRO A 197 -9.34 -0.33 -31.01
N GLY A 198 -9.46 0.04 -29.73
CA GLY A 198 -9.14 1.34 -29.17
C GLY A 198 -7.82 1.34 -28.42
N ARG A 199 -7.70 2.17 -27.38
CA ARG A 199 -6.54 2.15 -26.50
C ARG A 199 -6.53 0.90 -25.63
N SER A 200 -5.31 0.45 -25.29
CA SER A 200 -5.11 -0.65 -24.36
C SER A 200 -5.41 -0.21 -22.91
N HIS A 201 -5.75 -1.18 -22.07
CA HIS A 201 -5.93 -0.97 -20.64
C HIS A 201 -5.03 -1.92 -19.88
N ALA A 202 -4.55 -1.48 -18.70
CA ALA A 202 -3.71 -2.30 -17.85
C ALA A 202 -4.40 -2.58 -16.51
N ASP A 203 -4.28 -3.82 -16.05
CA ASP A 203 -4.75 -4.27 -14.74
C ASP A 203 -3.59 -4.24 -13.74
N LEU A 204 -3.51 -3.19 -12.93
CA LEU A 204 -2.46 -3.04 -11.93
C LEU A 204 -2.67 -3.99 -10.74
N PHE A 205 -3.93 -4.35 -10.44
CA PHE A 205 -4.21 -5.32 -9.39
C PHE A 205 -3.66 -6.70 -9.77
N GLU A 206 -3.99 -7.19 -10.96
CA GLU A 206 -3.51 -8.48 -11.45
C GLU A 206 -1.99 -8.48 -11.66
N ALA A 207 -1.41 -7.38 -12.13
CA ALA A 207 0.04 -7.22 -12.22
C ALA A 207 0.72 -7.32 -10.84
N THR A 208 0.10 -6.74 -9.81
CA THR A 208 0.58 -6.86 -8.42
C THR A 208 0.50 -8.29 -7.91
N VAL A 209 -0.63 -8.97 -8.13
CA VAL A 209 -0.78 -10.40 -7.77
C VAL A 209 0.27 -11.25 -8.48
N SER A 210 0.50 -11.01 -9.78
CA SER A 210 1.54 -11.70 -10.56
C SER A 210 2.93 -11.51 -9.96
N ARG A 211 3.31 -10.29 -9.60
CA ARG A 211 4.63 -9.99 -8.97
C ARG A 211 4.78 -10.66 -7.60
N LEU A 212 3.78 -10.57 -6.73
CA LEU A 212 3.80 -11.22 -5.42
C LEU A 212 3.95 -12.76 -5.55
N ARG A 213 3.22 -13.37 -6.49
CA ARG A 213 3.33 -14.81 -6.75
C ARG A 213 4.69 -15.18 -7.35
N SER A 214 5.21 -14.41 -8.28
CA SER A 214 6.55 -14.63 -8.85
C SER A 214 7.64 -14.53 -7.80
N ALA A 215 7.46 -13.69 -6.77
CA ALA A 215 8.34 -13.61 -5.61
C ALA A 215 8.12 -14.75 -4.59
N GLY A 216 7.18 -15.68 -4.85
CA GLY A 216 6.96 -16.88 -4.07
C GLY A 216 5.78 -16.84 -3.10
N LEU A 217 5.02 -15.75 -2.99
CA LEU A 217 3.84 -15.74 -2.14
C LEU A 217 2.74 -16.65 -2.69
N LYS A 218 2.17 -17.48 -1.82
CA LYS A 218 1.02 -18.31 -2.16
C LYS A 218 -0.25 -17.45 -2.26
N GLN A 219 -1.16 -17.85 -3.14
CA GLN A 219 -2.43 -17.13 -3.38
C GLN A 219 -3.27 -16.96 -2.12
N ASP A 220 -3.24 -17.91 -1.22
CA ASP A 220 -3.94 -17.90 0.06
C ASP A 220 -3.27 -17.01 1.11
N ARG A 221 -2.11 -16.46 0.84
CA ARG A 221 -1.40 -15.48 1.67
C ARG A 221 -1.61 -14.03 1.21
N ILE A 222 -2.40 -13.82 0.17
CA ILE A 222 -2.70 -12.49 -0.38
C ILE A 222 -4.17 -12.17 -0.12
N ASP A 223 -4.46 -11.07 0.55
CA ASP A 223 -5.79 -10.48 0.67
C ASP A 223 -5.93 -9.30 -0.28
N GLY A 224 -7.15 -9.05 -0.73
CA GLY A 224 -7.50 -7.94 -1.60
C GLY A 224 -8.50 -8.36 -2.67
N HIS A 225 -9.15 -7.38 -3.25
CA HIS A 225 -10.01 -7.52 -4.42
C HIS A 225 -9.96 -6.21 -5.21
N PRO A 226 -10.25 -6.23 -6.50
CA PRO A 226 -10.26 -5.00 -7.30
C PRO A 226 -11.25 -3.98 -6.75
N LEU A 227 -10.75 -2.85 -6.25
CA LEU A 227 -11.51 -1.67 -5.86
C LEU A 227 -10.98 -0.50 -6.70
N CYS A 228 -11.83 0.00 -7.61
CA CYS A 228 -11.40 1.03 -8.55
C CYS A 228 -11.51 2.42 -7.94
N THR A 229 -10.37 3.08 -7.74
CA THR A 229 -10.33 4.45 -7.21
C THR A 229 -10.99 5.49 -8.12
N ALA A 230 -11.04 5.24 -9.43
CA ALA A 230 -11.61 6.18 -10.39
C ALA A 230 -13.14 6.10 -10.53
N SER A 231 -13.76 5.00 -10.10
CA SER A 231 -15.22 4.78 -10.23
C SER A 231 -15.95 4.67 -8.89
N ASP A 232 -15.23 4.62 -7.77
CA ASP A 232 -15.79 4.50 -6.44
C ASP A 232 -15.56 5.82 -5.68
N GLU A 233 -16.64 6.51 -5.33
CA GLU A 233 -16.64 7.82 -4.67
C GLU A 233 -15.96 7.82 -3.28
N ARG A 234 -15.71 6.65 -2.71
CA ARG A 234 -14.95 6.53 -1.46
C ARG A 234 -13.47 6.87 -1.63
N PHE A 235 -12.98 7.01 -2.85
CA PHE A 235 -11.55 7.14 -3.09
C PHE A 235 -11.18 8.38 -3.91
N PHE A 236 -9.98 8.88 -3.66
CA PHE A 236 -9.32 9.85 -4.53
C PHE A 236 -8.77 9.16 -5.77
N SER A 237 -8.91 9.81 -6.92
CA SER A 237 -8.32 9.34 -8.17
C SER A 237 -7.60 10.47 -8.89
N HIS A 238 -6.33 10.27 -9.16
CA HIS A 238 -5.52 11.18 -9.97
C HIS A 238 -6.03 11.24 -11.42
N ARG A 239 -6.37 10.10 -11.98
CA ARG A 239 -6.94 9.96 -13.33
C ARG A 239 -8.33 10.61 -13.39
N GLY A 240 -9.20 10.30 -12.44
CA GLY A 240 -10.57 10.80 -12.41
C GLY A 240 -10.66 12.30 -12.21
N ALA A 241 -9.73 12.90 -11.44
CA ALA A 241 -9.72 14.34 -11.13
C ALA A 241 -8.65 15.13 -11.91
N SER A 242 -8.11 14.58 -13.00
CA SER A 242 -7.08 15.23 -13.85
C SER A 242 -5.91 15.80 -13.02
N GLY A 243 -5.46 15.03 -12.01
CA GLY A 243 -4.31 15.36 -11.16
C GLY A 243 -4.61 16.22 -9.92
N ARG A 244 -5.77 16.86 -9.85
CA ARG A 244 -6.16 17.73 -8.71
C ARG A 244 -7.00 16.97 -7.70
N THR A 245 -6.36 16.13 -6.93
CA THR A 245 -7.02 15.24 -5.96
C THR A 245 -6.17 15.04 -4.72
N GLY A 246 -6.80 14.64 -3.61
CA GLY A 246 -6.12 14.27 -2.37
C GLY A 246 -5.30 12.99 -2.50
N ARG A 247 -4.77 12.54 -1.38
CA ARG A 247 -3.99 11.30 -1.28
C ARG A 247 -4.58 10.39 -0.21
N HIS A 248 -4.61 9.12 -0.51
CA HIS A 248 -4.78 8.05 0.47
C HIS A 248 -3.47 7.76 1.17
N LEU A 249 -3.55 7.16 2.33
CA LEU A 249 -2.43 6.59 3.05
C LEU A 249 -2.72 5.11 3.32
N ALA A 250 -1.79 4.26 2.99
CA ALA A 250 -1.77 2.87 3.42
C ALA A 250 -0.63 2.70 4.42
N GLY A 251 -0.94 2.21 5.61
CA GLY A 251 0.02 2.10 6.70
C GLY A 251 -0.04 0.77 7.42
N ILE A 252 1.11 0.34 7.94
CA ILE A 252 1.28 -0.88 8.75
C ILE A 252 2.34 -0.65 9.82
N VAL A 253 2.16 -1.31 10.97
CA VAL A 253 3.13 -1.32 12.08
C VAL A 253 3.70 -2.71 12.19
N GLY A 254 5.01 -2.82 12.43
CA GLY A 254 5.63 -4.08 12.80
C GLY A 254 5.12 -4.58 14.15
N ILE A 255 5.18 -5.87 14.36
CA ILE A 255 4.96 -6.49 15.66
C ILE A 255 6.32 -6.86 16.21
N GLY A 256 6.65 -6.50 17.45
CA GLY A 256 7.93 -6.89 18.04
C GLY A 256 8.18 -8.38 17.82
N GLY A 257 9.40 -8.75 17.43
CA GLY A 257 9.75 -10.14 17.11
C GLY A 257 9.31 -11.10 18.22
N PHE A 258 8.84 -12.27 17.86
CA PHE A 258 8.56 -13.34 18.82
C PHE A 258 9.88 -13.71 19.52
N ASP A 259 9.99 -13.35 20.78
CA ASP A 259 11.07 -13.86 21.64
C ASP A 259 10.87 -15.38 21.79
N GLU A 260 11.74 -16.17 21.15
CA GLU A 260 11.73 -17.63 21.26
C GLU A 260 11.94 -18.13 22.71
N SER A 261 12.37 -17.25 23.63
CA SER A 261 12.54 -17.58 25.03
C SER A 261 11.23 -17.89 25.77
N ASN A 262 10.08 -17.57 25.19
CA ASN A 262 8.75 -17.79 25.79
C ASN A 262 8.08 -19.11 25.36
N ARG A 263 8.77 -20.02 24.62
CA ARG A 263 8.26 -21.33 24.22
C ARG A 263 8.39 -22.44 25.26
N SER A 264 8.83 -22.13 26.49
CA SER A 264 9.07 -23.15 27.53
C SER A 264 8.19 -22.97 28.78
N VAL A 265 6.91 -22.66 28.62
CA VAL A 265 5.92 -22.87 29.69
C VAL A 265 4.56 -23.18 29.08
N HIS A 266 4.34 -24.46 28.75
CA HIS A 266 3.04 -25.14 28.90
C HIS A 266 3.21 -26.63 28.58
#